data_3e99d02fc51a928c08b1f91b99029349
#
_entry.id   3e99d02fc51a928c08b1f91b99029349
#
_cell.length_a   1.000
_cell.length_b   1.000
_cell.length_c   1.000
_cell.angle_alpha   90.00
_cell.angle_beta   90.00
_cell.angle_gamma   90.00
#
_symmetry.space_group_name_H-M   'P 1'
#
loop_
_entity.id
_entity.type
_entity.pdbx_description
1 polymer ?
#
loop_
_entity_poly.entity_id
_entity_poly.type
_entity_poly.pdbx_seq_one_letter_code
_entity_poly.pdbx_strand_id
1 'polypeptide(L)'
;MIKRKLLIFFLLLVCSIQAQQTTWIIDTSKSLITYSGKHTLHEWEGSNQKLYGRAILNNTSLVFNKLAILAYVRDFDSKNSGRDAHSLEVLEVLSFPEIKFYSESFELIKDSLLINGVFEFHGKKLNKQIMSSIIFSKNEIILNGTFNLIPSDFGISLPAFMLVKMKDLLEIRYSIVLAKESSL
;
A
#
# COMPACT_ATOMS: atom_id res chain seq x y z
N MET A 1 20.11 -7.23 53.38
CA MET A 1 20.05 -8.23 52.28
C MET A 1 18.68 -8.28 51.60
N ILE A 2 17.56 -8.20 52.33
CA ILE A 2 16.19 -8.31 51.79
C ILE A 2 15.87 -7.18 50.79
N LYS A 3 16.22 -5.91 51.09
CA LYS A 3 15.96 -4.75 50.19
C LYS A 3 16.65 -4.87 48.82
N ARG A 4 17.84 -5.48 48.79
CA ARG A 4 18.62 -5.67 47.54
C ARG A 4 18.04 -6.79 46.68
N LYS A 5 17.49 -7.85 47.30
CA LYS A 5 16.77 -8.91 46.58
C LYS A 5 15.44 -8.45 46.00
N LEU A 6 14.73 -7.57 46.74
CA LEU A 6 13.46 -6.98 46.30
C LEU A 6 13.67 -6.04 45.09
N LEU A 7 14.77 -5.27 45.09
CA LEU A 7 15.13 -4.37 43.97
C LEU A 7 15.45 -5.16 42.68
N ILE A 8 16.17 -6.29 42.82
CA ILE A 8 16.50 -7.17 41.70
C ILE A 8 15.24 -7.86 41.15
N PHE A 9 14.31 -8.27 42.01
CA PHE A 9 13.03 -8.84 41.61
C PHE A 9 12.16 -7.83 40.86
N PHE A 10 12.14 -6.57 41.30
CA PHE A 10 11.42 -5.48 40.63
C PHE A 10 12.05 -5.13 39.28
N LEU A 11 13.38 -5.19 39.14
CA LEU A 11 14.08 -4.94 37.88
C LEU A 11 13.80 -6.04 36.83
N LEU A 12 13.63 -7.29 37.26
CA LEU A 12 13.27 -8.42 36.37
C LEU A 12 11.81 -8.35 35.89
N LEU A 13 10.91 -7.73 36.64
CA LEU A 13 9.51 -7.58 36.24
C LEU A 13 9.32 -6.52 35.14
N VAL A 14 10.22 -5.55 35.05
CA VAL A 14 10.15 -4.47 34.04
C VAL A 14 10.61 -4.95 32.64
N CYS A 15 11.37 -6.05 32.56
CA CYS A 15 11.87 -6.59 31.27
C CYS A 15 10.83 -7.37 30.43
N SER A 16 9.59 -7.53 30.92
CA SER A 16 8.64 -8.46 30.27
C SER A 16 7.55 -7.82 29.41
N ILE A 17 7.54 -6.50 29.19
CA ILE A 17 6.56 -5.85 28.33
C ILE A 17 7.17 -5.65 26.94
N GLN A 18 7.49 -6.72 26.28
CA GLN A 18 7.65 -6.66 24.82
C GLN A 18 6.25 -6.78 24.20
N ALA A 19 5.75 -5.70 23.64
CA ALA A 19 4.57 -5.75 22.82
C ALA A 19 4.83 -6.77 21.69
N GLN A 20 4.19 -7.95 21.79
CA GLN A 20 4.32 -8.97 20.75
C GLN A 20 3.77 -8.40 19.45
N GLN A 21 4.64 -8.18 18.49
CA GLN A 21 4.28 -7.76 17.14
C GLN A 21 4.18 -8.98 16.24
N THR A 22 3.22 -8.96 15.33
CA THR A 22 3.06 -9.99 14.30
C THR A 22 3.26 -9.34 12.94
N THR A 23 4.02 -10.02 12.11
CA THR A 23 4.19 -9.68 10.70
C THR A 23 3.09 -10.35 9.87
N TRP A 24 2.52 -9.58 8.99
CA TRP A 24 1.56 -10.01 7.99
C TRP A 24 2.12 -9.68 6.62
N ILE A 25 2.07 -10.63 5.69
CA ILE A 25 2.65 -10.51 4.35
C ILE A 25 1.51 -10.41 3.32
N ILE A 26 1.67 -9.60 2.29
CA ILE A 26 0.70 -9.52 1.19
C ILE A 26 0.61 -10.87 0.49
N ASP A 27 -0.60 -11.43 0.44
CA ASP A 27 -0.92 -12.59 -0.40
C ASP A 27 -1.13 -12.11 -1.83
N THR A 28 -0.10 -12.29 -2.64
CA THR A 28 -0.07 -11.88 -4.05
C THR A 28 -1.15 -12.55 -4.88
N SER A 29 -1.55 -13.78 -4.51
CA SER A 29 -2.56 -14.53 -5.27
C SER A 29 -3.98 -14.02 -5.07
N LYS A 30 -4.22 -13.27 -3.97
CA LYS A 30 -5.53 -12.74 -3.56
C LYS A 30 -5.61 -11.22 -3.64
N SER A 31 -4.48 -10.55 -3.85
CA SER A 31 -4.41 -9.10 -3.88
C SER A 31 -4.49 -8.57 -5.31
N LEU A 32 -5.11 -7.40 -5.45
CA LEU A 32 -5.30 -6.74 -6.74
C LEU A 32 -5.26 -5.23 -6.55
N ILE A 33 -4.60 -4.54 -7.46
CA ILE A 33 -4.73 -3.10 -7.66
C ILE A 33 -5.11 -2.82 -9.11
N THR A 34 -6.02 -1.87 -9.31
CA THR A 34 -6.48 -1.44 -10.64
C THR A 34 -6.40 0.08 -10.71
N TYR A 35 -5.88 0.60 -11.79
CA TYR A 35 -6.01 2.01 -12.12
C TYR A 35 -7.02 2.18 -13.26
N SER A 36 -7.79 3.26 -13.23
CA SER A 36 -8.67 3.69 -14.32
C SER A 36 -8.28 5.08 -14.76
N GLY A 37 -8.11 5.26 -16.05
CA GLY A 37 -7.84 6.54 -16.70
C GLY A 37 -8.94 6.92 -17.68
N LYS A 38 -9.11 8.24 -17.90
CA LYS A 38 -10.15 8.76 -18.79
C LYS A 38 -9.56 9.70 -19.82
N HIS A 39 -10.02 9.52 -21.04
CA HIS A 39 -9.90 10.47 -22.13
C HIS A 39 -11.31 10.91 -22.56
N THR A 40 -11.44 11.99 -23.28
CA THR A 40 -12.76 12.49 -23.74
C THR A 40 -13.55 11.44 -24.52
N LEU A 41 -12.86 10.56 -25.26
CA LEU A 41 -13.48 9.59 -26.17
C LEU A 41 -13.60 8.18 -25.56
N HIS A 42 -12.81 7.83 -24.55
CA HIS A 42 -12.80 6.48 -23.98
C HIS A 42 -12.20 6.45 -22.57
N GLU A 43 -12.53 5.40 -21.87
CA GLU A 43 -11.95 5.04 -20.58
C GLU A 43 -11.14 3.76 -20.74
N TRP A 44 -10.15 3.57 -19.90
CA TRP A 44 -9.38 2.33 -19.84
C TRP A 44 -8.99 2.02 -18.40
N GLU A 45 -8.66 0.79 -18.19
CA GLU A 45 -8.10 0.35 -16.91
C GLU A 45 -6.93 -0.61 -17.13
N GLY A 46 -6.10 -0.73 -16.13
CA GLY A 46 -5.06 -1.74 -16.04
C GLY A 46 -4.93 -2.23 -14.62
N SER A 47 -4.56 -3.48 -14.47
CA SER A 47 -4.51 -4.15 -13.16
C SER A 47 -3.17 -4.82 -12.91
N ASN A 48 -2.83 -4.98 -11.63
CA ASN A 48 -1.64 -5.68 -11.18
C ASN A 48 -1.99 -6.54 -9.97
N GLN A 49 -1.67 -7.85 -10.04
CA GLN A 49 -1.77 -8.79 -8.92
C GLN A 49 -0.44 -9.02 -8.20
N LYS A 50 0.69 -8.63 -8.81
CA LYS A 50 2.03 -8.81 -8.24
C LYS A 50 2.35 -7.68 -7.25
N LEU A 51 1.66 -7.70 -6.11
CA LEU A 51 1.88 -6.78 -5.02
C LEU A 51 2.75 -7.43 -3.96
N TYR A 52 3.74 -6.69 -3.48
CA TYR A 52 4.65 -7.13 -2.44
C TYR A 52 4.53 -6.20 -1.24
N GLY A 53 4.73 -6.74 -0.05
CA GLY A 53 4.73 -5.90 1.15
C GLY A 53 4.38 -6.64 2.40
N ARG A 54 4.38 -5.88 3.48
CA ARG A 54 4.09 -6.40 4.83
C ARG A 54 3.43 -5.34 5.70
N ALA A 55 2.68 -5.82 6.66
CA ALA A 55 2.20 -5.01 7.77
C ALA A 55 2.73 -5.57 9.09
N ILE A 56 2.97 -4.70 10.04
CA ILE A 56 3.32 -5.05 11.42
C ILE A 56 2.17 -4.60 12.30
N LEU A 57 1.57 -5.53 13.04
CA LEU A 57 0.47 -5.27 13.94
C LEU A 57 0.84 -5.66 15.37
N ASN A 58 0.21 -5.00 16.33
CA ASN A 58 0.21 -5.44 17.71
C ASN A 58 -0.68 -6.70 17.84
N ASN A 59 -0.15 -7.76 18.44
CA ASN A 59 -0.83 -9.05 18.54
C ASN A 59 -2.13 -9.01 19.36
N THR A 60 -2.16 -8.17 20.40
CA THR A 60 -3.28 -8.14 21.34
C THR A 60 -4.41 -7.24 20.86
N SER A 61 -4.06 -6.09 20.31
CA SER A 61 -5.04 -5.05 19.91
C SER A 61 -5.36 -5.02 18.42
N LEU A 62 -4.63 -5.81 17.58
CA LEU A 62 -4.71 -5.79 16.13
C LEU A 62 -4.52 -4.38 15.52
N VAL A 63 -3.83 -3.51 16.24
CA VAL A 63 -3.49 -2.16 15.78
C VAL A 63 -2.32 -2.23 14.82
N PHE A 64 -2.48 -1.61 13.66
CA PHE A 64 -1.40 -1.44 12.70
C PHE A 64 -0.32 -0.51 13.26
N ASN A 65 0.94 -0.95 13.19
CA ASN A 65 2.11 -0.15 13.54
C ASN A 65 2.84 0.31 12.27
N LYS A 66 2.92 -0.56 11.25
CA LYS A 66 3.60 -0.28 9.99
C LYS A 66 2.88 -0.96 8.84
N LEU A 67 2.90 -0.32 7.67
CA LEU A 67 2.46 -0.90 6.40
C LEU A 67 3.43 -0.45 5.31
N ALA A 68 3.95 -1.40 4.55
CA ALA A 68 4.77 -1.14 3.38
C ALA A 68 4.23 -1.95 2.20
N ILE A 69 4.02 -1.29 1.07
CA ILE A 69 3.51 -1.88 -0.17
C ILE A 69 4.45 -1.48 -1.30
N LEU A 70 4.76 -2.43 -2.17
CA LEU A 70 5.55 -2.26 -3.38
C LEU A 70 4.81 -2.88 -4.56
N ALA A 71 4.74 -2.16 -5.67
CA ALA A 71 4.33 -2.66 -6.98
C ALA A 71 5.35 -2.22 -8.04
N TYR A 72 5.55 -3.03 -9.07
CA TYR A 72 6.37 -2.63 -10.22
C TYR A 72 5.48 -2.09 -11.34
N VAL A 73 5.87 -0.98 -11.93
CA VAL A 73 5.15 -0.34 -13.05
C VAL A 73 4.94 -1.32 -14.20
N ARG A 74 5.94 -2.13 -14.52
CA ARG A 74 5.90 -3.13 -15.62
C ARG A 74 4.91 -4.28 -15.42
N ASP A 75 4.40 -4.48 -14.21
CA ASP A 75 3.51 -5.59 -13.88
C ASP A 75 2.02 -5.23 -14.04
N PHE A 76 1.72 -3.99 -14.43
CA PHE A 76 0.37 -3.59 -14.79
C PHE A 76 0.02 -4.04 -16.21
N ASP A 77 -1.17 -4.62 -16.38
CA ASP A 77 -1.71 -5.15 -17.63
C ASP A 77 -3.07 -4.49 -17.91
N SER A 78 -3.15 -3.71 -18.99
CA SER A 78 -4.39 -3.08 -19.45
C SER A 78 -5.11 -3.89 -20.52
N LYS A 79 -4.66 -5.12 -20.79
CA LYS A 79 -5.14 -5.98 -21.88
C LYS A 79 -4.93 -5.36 -23.28
N ASN A 80 -4.02 -4.41 -23.37
CA ASN A 80 -3.62 -3.77 -24.62
C ASN A 80 -2.11 -3.52 -24.60
N SER A 81 -1.35 -4.36 -25.29
CA SER A 81 0.13 -4.33 -25.27
C SER A 81 0.71 -3.00 -25.79
N GLY A 82 0.05 -2.35 -26.75
CA GLY A 82 0.48 -1.05 -27.24
C GLY A 82 0.33 0.05 -26.19
N ARG A 83 -0.78 0.03 -25.44
CA ARG A 83 -1.00 0.94 -24.31
C ARG A 83 0.02 0.69 -23.22
N ASP A 84 0.25 -0.58 -22.88
CA ASP A 84 1.19 -0.97 -21.83
C ASP A 84 2.60 -0.51 -22.19
N ALA A 85 3.06 -0.76 -23.42
CA ALA A 85 4.37 -0.29 -23.88
C ALA A 85 4.49 1.24 -23.80
N HIS A 86 3.47 1.97 -24.27
CA HIS A 86 3.45 3.44 -24.19
C HIS A 86 3.43 3.95 -22.75
N SER A 87 2.71 3.27 -21.86
CA SER A 87 2.70 3.61 -20.42
C SER A 87 4.09 3.46 -19.79
N LEU A 88 4.85 2.41 -20.15
CA LEU A 88 6.22 2.21 -19.68
C LEU A 88 7.16 3.33 -20.13
N GLU A 89 6.98 3.85 -21.34
CA GLU A 89 7.74 4.99 -21.84
C GLU A 89 7.40 6.28 -21.09
N VAL A 90 6.10 6.61 -20.98
CA VAL A 90 5.60 7.82 -20.32
C VAL A 90 6.00 7.85 -18.83
N LEU A 91 6.03 6.69 -18.18
CA LEU A 91 6.41 6.53 -16.79
C LEU A 91 7.92 6.32 -16.60
N GLU A 92 8.71 6.43 -17.65
CA GLU A 92 10.18 6.31 -17.61
C GLU A 92 10.63 5.11 -16.77
N VAL A 93 10.04 3.93 -17.06
CA VAL A 93 10.16 2.73 -16.20
C VAL A 93 11.59 2.29 -15.92
N LEU A 94 12.55 2.60 -16.80
CA LEU A 94 13.96 2.29 -16.59
C LEU A 94 14.57 3.12 -15.45
N SER A 95 14.08 4.34 -15.25
CA SER A 95 14.51 5.23 -14.17
C SER A 95 13.65 5.09 -12.93
N PHE A 96 12.35 4.84 -13.09
CA PHE A 96 11.36 4.81 -12.02
C PHE A 96 10.52 3.52 -12.07
N PRO A 97 11.13 2.33 -11.80
CA PRO A 97 10.46 1.05 -11.97
C PRO A 97 9.41 0.74 -10.90
N GLU A 98 9.41 1.46 -9.78
CA GLU A 98 8.72 1.07 -8.56
C GLU A 98 7.68 2.12 -8.12
N ILE A 99 6.58 1.62 -7.60
CA ILE A 99 5.55 2.37 -6.89
C ILE A 99 5.55 1.87 -5.45
N LYS A 100 5.68 2.78 -4.48
CA LYS A 100 5.76 2.42 -3.06
C LYS A 100 4.75 3.19 -2.24
N PHE A 101 4.24 2.55 -1.22
CA PHE A 101 3.47 3.21 -0.17
C PHE A 101 3.98 2.74 1.19
N TYR A 102 4.23 3.69 2.09
CA TYR A 102 4.68 3.41 3.44
C TYR A 102 3.90 4.24 4.45
N SER A 103 3.47 3.60 5.54
CA SER A 103 2.77 4.27 6.65
C SER A 103 3.19 3.72 8.00
N GLU A 104 3.22 4.61 8.98
CA GLU A 104 3.31 4.33 10.43
C GLU A 104 2.18 5.04 11.21
N SER A 105 1.20 5.61 10.50
CA SER A 105 0.11 6.37 11.12
C SER A 105 -1.24 5.83 10.66
N PHE A 106 -1.99 5.28 11.62
CA PHE A 106 -3.25 4.59 11.39
C PHE A 106 -4.27 5.02 12.43
N GLU A 107 -5.52 5.19 11.99
CA GLU A 107 -6.67 5.43 12.87
C GLU A 107 -7.82 4.52 12.45
N LEU A 108 -8.31 3.71 13.39
CA LEU A 108 -9.47 2.85 13.15
C LEU A 108 -10.75 3.66 13.46
N ILE A 109 -11.58 3.84 12.43
CA ILE A 109 -12.85 4.57 12.49
C ILE A 109 -13.96 3.61 12.13
N LYS A 110 -14.62 3.01 13.13
CA LYS A 110 -15.61 1.93 12.93
C LYS A 110 -14.99 0.77 12.15
N ASP A 111 -15.55 0.46 10.97
CA ASP A 111 -15.10 -0.62 10.09
C ASP A 111 -14.13 -0.13 8.99
N SER A 112 -13.53 1.03 9.19
CA SER A 112 -12.60 1.66 8.26
C SER A 112 -11.29 2.01 8.93
N LEU A 113 -10.21 1.86 8.21
CA LEU A 113 -8.86 2.24 8.61
C LEU A 113 -8.43 3.48 7.83
N LEU A 114 -8.22 4.59 8.52
CA LEU A 114 -7.59 5.77 7.97
C LEU A 114 -6.07 5.56 8.00
N ILE A 115 -5.43 5.64 6.85
CA ILE A 115 -4.00 5.38 6.68
C ILE A 115 -3.35 6.68 6.19
N ASN A 116 -2.46 7.25 7.00
CA ASN A 116 -1.66 8.41 6.60
C ASN A 116 -0.26 7.95 6.27
N GLY A 117 0.16 8.08 5.03
CA GLY A 117 1.44 7.54 4.57
C GLY A 117 2.10 8.37 3.49
N VAL A 118 3.24 7.89 3.04
CA VAL A 118 4.02 8.46 1.94
C VAL A 118 3.84 7.57 0.71
N PHE A 119 3.33 8.14 -0.35
CA PHE A 119 3.22 7.52 -1.66
C PHE A 119 4.39 7.98 -2.53
N GLU A 120 5.20 7.03 -3.00
CA GLU A 120 6.35 7.28 -3.86
C GLU A 120 6.05 6.73 -5.26
N PHE A 121 6.09 7.61 -6.24
CA PHE A 121 5.85 7.29 -7.64
C PHE A 121 6.65 8.23 -8.53
N HIS A 122 7.22 7.72 -9.61
CA HIS A 122 8.00 8.49 -10.58
C HIS A 122 9.07 9.37 -9.92
N GLY A 123 9.78 8.81 -8.93
CA GLY A 123 10.84 9.49 -8.18
C GLY A 123 10.38 10.58 -7.19
N LYS A 124 9.08 10.87 -7.10
CA LYS A 124 8.54 11.86 -6.14
C LYS A 124 7.81 11.18 -4.99
N LYS A 125 7.85 11.83 -3.82
CA LYS A 125 7.21 11.40 -2.58
C LYS A 125 6.16 12.41 -2.15
N LEU A 126 4.93 11.98 -2.00
CA LEU A 126 3.82 12.82 -1.55
C LEU A 126 3.11 12.17 -0.37
N ASN A 127 2.71 12.98 0.60
CA ASN A 127 1.84 12.51 1.67
C ASN A 127 0.46 12.18 1.11
N LYS A 128 -0.06 11.02 1.48
CA LYS A 128 -1.37 10.55 1.05
C LYS A 128 -2.15 10.03 2.23
N GLN A 129 -3.40 10.46 2.32
CA GLN A 129 -4.38 9.92 3.24
C GLN A 129 -5.32 9.00 2.48
N ILE A 130 -5.46 7.77 2.94
CA ILE A 130 -6.26 6.73 2.28
C ILE A 130 -7.22 6.14 3.31
N MET A 131 -8.52 6.09 2.97
CA MET A 131 -9.52 5.40 3.74
C MET A 131 -9.72 4.00 3.15
N SER A 132 -9.52 2.97 3.96
CA SER A 132 -9.76 1.57 3.61
C SER A 132 -10.89 1.00 4.44
N SER A 133 -11.80 0.25 3.85
CA SER A 133 -12.56 -0.74 4.63
C SER A 133 -11.61 -1.84 5.10
N ILE A 134 -11.84 -2.33 6.30
CA ILE A 134 -10.99 -3.36 6.88
C ILE A 134 -11.84 -4.53 7.37
N ILE A 135 -11.42 -5.74 7.02
CA ILE A 135 -12.03 -6.99 7.48
C ILE A 135 -10.94 -7.83 8.14
N PHE A 136 -11.15 -8.15 9.41
CA PHE A 136 -10.28 -9.06 10.15
C PHE A 136 -10.85 -10.46 10.15
N SER A 137 -10.01 -11.44 9.84
CA SER A 137 -10.27 -12.86 10.06
C SER A 137 -9.12 -13.50 10.83
N LYS A 138 -9.24 -14.78 11.18
CA LYS A 138 -8.22 -15.48 11.99
C LYS A 138 -6.83 -15.46 11.34
N ASN A 139 -6.78 -15.60 10.01
CA ASN A 139 -5.52 -15.76 9.27
C ASN A 139 -5.32 -14.72 8.17
N GLU A 140 -6.29 -13.83 7.95
CA GLU A 140 -6.25 -12.83 6.88
C GLU A 140 -6.79 -11.49 7.36
N ILE A 141 -6.23 -10.42 6.83
CA ILE A 141 -6.75 -9.07 6.95
C ILE A 141 -6.95 -8.56 5.52
N ILE A 142 -8.14 -8.06 5.23
CA ILE A 142 -8.47 -7.55 3.90
C ILE A 142 -8.65 -6.04 4.00
N LEU A 143 -7.90 -5.30 3.19
CA LEU A 143 -8.00 -3.85 3.02
C LEU A 143 -8.54 -3.55 1.63
N ASN A 144 -9.72 -2.91 1.55
CA ASN A 144 -10.26 -2.46 0.27
C ASN A 144 -10.45 -0.95 0.28
N GLY A 145 -10.18 -0.32 -0.84
CA GLY A 145 -10.38 1.12 -0.95
C GLY A 145 -10.20 1.65 -2.35
N THR A 146 -10.51 2.95 -2.46
CA THR A 146 -10.27 3.74 -3.66
C THR A 146 -9.62 5.06 -3.28
N PHE A 147 -8.77 5.57 -4.14
CA PHE A 147 -8.25 6.92 -4.03
C PHE A 147 -7.91 7.49 -5.41
N ASN A 148 -7.86 8.80 -5.49
CA ASN A 148 -7.46 9.49 -6.71
C ASN A 148 -5.96 9.80 -6.70
N LEU A 149 -5.33 9.67 -7.86
CA LEU A 149 -3.95 10.04 -8.11
C LEU A 149 -3.91 11.04 -9.28
N ILE A 150 -3.15 12.12 -9.09
CA ILE A 150 -2.95 13.16 -10.12
C ILE A 150 -1.53 12.96 -10.68
N PRO A 151 -1.39 12.44 -11.91
CA PRO A 151 -0.08 12.15 -12.50
C PRO A 151 0.86 13.36 -12.56
N SER A 152 0.36 14.55 -12.83
CA SER A 152 1.20 15.77 -12.88
C SER A 152 1.84 16.14 -11.55
N ASP A 153 1.24 15.78 -10.41
CA ASP A 153 1.85 15.96 -9.08
C ASP A 153 3.18 15.21 -8.98
N PHE A 154 3.29 14.09 -9.68
CA PHE A 154 4.49 13.26 -9.76
C PHE A 154 5.43 13.68 -10.91
N GLY A 155 5.13 14.75 -11.63
CA GLY A 155 5.94 15.25 -12.74
C GLY A 155 5.79 14.44 -14.03
N ILE A 156 4.75 13.61 -14.12
CA ILE A 156 4.47 12.81 -15.29
C ILE A 156 3.84 13.72 -16.37
N SER A 157 4.42 13.70 -17.57
CA SER A 157 3.88 14.40 -18.73
C SER A 157 2.71 13.62 -19.32
N LEU A 158 1.52 14.22 -19.28
CA LEU A 158 0.32 13.55 -19.76
C LEU A 158 0.34 13.35 -21.27
N PRO A 159 0.16 12.11 -21.77
CA PRO A 159 0.08 11.86 -23.19
C PRO A 159 -1.18 12.50 -23.81
N ALA A 160 -1.07 12.87 -25.06
CA ALA A 160 -2.19 13.38 -25.85
C ALA A 160 -2.51 12.42 -27.00
N PHE A 161 -3.80 12.23 -27.27
CA PHE A 161 -4.27 11.53 -28.45
C PHE A 161 -5.11 12.49 -29.29
N MET A 162 -4.80 12.63 -30.59
CA MET A 162 -5.45 13.57 -31.49
C MET A 162 -5.52 15.01 -30.94
N LEU A 163 -4.40 15.51 -30.37
CA LEU A 163 -4.27 16.83 -29.74
C LEU A 163 -5.07 17.03 -28.43
N VAL A 164 -5.79 16.03 -27.96
CA VAL A 164 -6.51 16.09 -26.69
C VAL A 164 -5.72 15.32 -25.62
N LYS A 165 -5.39 15.99 -24.53
CA LYS A 165 -4.71 15.36 -23.39
C LYS A 165 -5.65 14.44 -22.63
N MET A 166 -5.11 13.37 -22.07
CA MET A 166 -5.85 12.59 -21.07
C MET A 166 -6.19 13.46 -19.86
N LYS A 167 -7.23 13.10 -19.11
CA LYS A 167 -7.52 13.75 -17.83
C LYS A 167 -6.37 13.50 -16.86
N ASP A 168 -5.98 14.55 -16.15
CA ASP A 168 -4.95 14.48 -15.10
C ASP A 168 -5.52 13.88 -13.81
N LEU A 169 -6.06 12.68 -13.94
CA LEU A 169 -6.71 11.95 -12.86
C LEU A 169 -6.71 10.45 -13.18
N LEU A 170 -6.16 9.67 -12.27
CA LEU A 170 -6.34 8.22 -12.22
C LEU A 170 -7.14 7.87 -10.97
N GLU A 171 -8.16 7.04 -11.11
CA GLU A 171 -8.82 6.39 -10.00
C GLU A 171 -8.09 5.08 -9.71
N ILE A 172 -7.63 4.92 -8.49
CA ILE A 172 -6.97 3.69 -8.02
C ILE A 172 -7.93 2.94 -7.13
N ARG A 173 -8.22 1.68 -7.47
CA ARG A 173 -8.98 0.73 -6.66
C ARG A 173 -8.06 -0.39 -6.22
N TYR A 174 -8.20 -0.86 -4.99
CA TYR A 174 -7.39 -1.96 -4.50
C TYR A 174 -8.17 -2.88 -3.56
N SER A 175 -7.74 -4.13 -3.57
CA SER A 175 -8.05 -5.15 -2.58
C SER A 175 -6.74 -5.79 -2.17
N ILE A 176 -6.28 -5.57 -0.95
CA ILE A 176 -5.04 -6.12 -0.42
C ILE A 176 -5.38 -7.12 0.64
N VAL A 177 -4.94 -8.35 0.46
CA VAL A 177 -5.06 -9.43 1.42
C VAL A 177 -3.72 -9.64 2.10
N LEU A 178 -3.69 -9.47 3.41
CA LEU A 178 -2.55 -9.75 4.25
C LEU A 178 -2.76 -11.10 4.93
N ALA A 179 -1.84 -12.01 4.75
CA ALA A 179 -1.81 -13.31 5.41
C ALA A 179 -0.83 -13.26 6.59
N LYS A 180 -1.19 -13.92 7.70
CA LYS A 180 -0.31 -14.00 8.86
C LYS A 180 0.95 -14.78 8.48
N GLU A 181 2.12 -14.21 8.74
CA GLU A 181 3.39 -14.92 8.56
C GLU A 181 3.44 -16.09 9.53
N SER A 182 3.53 -17.32 8.98
CA SER A 182 3.69 -18.51 9.81
C SER A 182 5.08 -18.46 10.43
N SER A 183 5.17 -18.41 11.74
CA SER A 183 6.44 -18.67 12.43
C SER A 183 6.88 -20.11 12.10
N LEU A 184 7.97 -20.21 11.37
CA LEU A 184 8.69 -21.47 11.15
C LEU A 184 9.21 -22.04 12.48
#